data_6ec1f75521bafdf23753615b9a44331d
#
_entry.id   6ec1f75521bafdf23753615b9a44331d
#
_cell.length_a   1.000
_cell.length_b   1.000
_cell.length_c   1.000
_cell.angle_alpha   90.00
_cell.angle_beta   90.00
_cell.angle_gamma   90.00
#
_symmetry.space_group_name_H-M   'P 1'
#
loop_
_entity.id
_entity.type
_entity.pdbx_description
1 polymer ?
#
loop_
_entity_poly.entity_id
_entity_poly.type
_entity_poly.pdbx_seq_one_letter_code
_entity_poly.pdbx_strand_id
1 'polypeptide(L)'
;MVIKVSASGQKIEKLQRLSAENSSWTSVTGGKALCEPKKTSYGFAVLTDGKMISACTDKGKKLWERGIPGRPEPFLTVFSSDFLLTVSDKKNLSLINPSGLTLWTAEVPFSVTEDPFIGRDSRIIVRGKNMIACYGVNGIQKWILKTNGLSSEKLLELNDGTIIALLDALKNGNTVGIRFSPFGNIIEEISFAGAIQSAFSCPDGVLVTFNGGGAGMCRVIDGKTSTKWTIPYSDRAFSNTNASGGSKFIGLPGHRAALAICGSGAVKTRFLVFSTFDGRVSDWFNADCDFSGSTCVSEADGGNIFICDEKKAFVHTTEGDVLWGGLLPQKPDIFSSWNFITFTKENYLVICSNSWAMSGFRTLYRIQKKNKERPQKPSYRNFFKNNSKSLETIDFSDRIPSQYIGTDRIKILKKGNYGEKETDFISALISLCDDYNRKLIQSNSGARVEREMIYRRDTLGLQDFFSQLELFGTDTFVPYLASFLKLEKDDANFQVILKSVSTFGYDPDGLILDAIDIRAHSIPASKTRNFIIICDAVYEICRFMGRPALYSHGMDILTDFLYPQYESYVRDYARNTLAKIARLKI
;
A
#
# COMPACT_ATOMS: atom_id res chain seq x y z
N MET A 1 -27.86 -27.58 14.30
CA MET A 1 -26.96 -28.35 13.41
C MET A 1 -25.59 -28.40 14.08
N VAL A 2 -25.24 -29.52 14.70
CA VAL A 2 -23.97 -29.69 15.41
C VAL A 2 -22.92 -30.00 14.38
N ILE A 3 -22.07 -29.02 14.08
CA ILE A 3 -20.92 -29.19 13.19
C ILE A 3 -19.85 -29.93 13.98
N LYS A 4 -19.68 -31.21 13.73
CA LYS A 4 -18.50 -31.96 14.18
C LYS A 4 -17.32 -31.51 13.31
N VAL A 5 -16.53 -30.56 13.79
CA VAL A 5 -15.23 -30.26 13.24
C VAL A 5 -14.19 -31.01 14.04
N SER A 6 -13.41 -31.83 13.37
CA SER A 6 -12.35 -32.60 14.01
C SER A 6 -11.23 -31.66 14.44
N ALA A 7 -10.96 -31.60 15.74
CA ALA A 7 -9.79 -30.95 16.29
C ALA A 7 -8.57 -31.88 16.08
N SER A 8 -7.97 -31.86 14.90
CA SER A 8 -6.69 -32.55 14.62
C SER A 8 -5.53 -31.62 14.92
N GLY A 9 -5.34 -31.26 16.17
CA GLY A 9 -4.12 -30.53 16.57
C GLY A 9 -2.96 -31.51 16.76
N GLN A 10 -2.05 -31.63 15.82
CA GLN A 10 -0.77 -32.26 16.11
C GLN A 10 -0.01 -31.40 17.13
N LYS A 11 0.23 -31.96 18.33
CA LYS A 11 1.14 -31.34 19.30
C LYS A 11 2.56 -31.43 18.75
N ILE A 12 3.23 -30.29 18.58
CA ILE A 12 4.69 -30.31 18.40
C ILE A 12 5.29 -30.85 19.70
N GLU A 13 5.97 -31.98 19.62
CA GLU A 13 6.61 -32.60 20.79
C GLU A 13 7.74 -31.76 21.37
N LYS A 14 8.33 -30.85 20.60
CA LYS A 14 9.44 -30.01 21.05
C LYS A 14 9.42 -28.63 20.42
N LEU A 15 9.22 -27.60 21.26
CA LEU A 15 9.38 -26.21 20.83
C LEU A 15 10.86 -25.83 20.70
N GLN A 16 11.20 -25.11 19.65
CA GLN A 16 12.55 -24.57 19.46
C GLN A 16 12.79 -23.47 20.51
N ARG A 17 13.81 -23.61 21.35
CA ARG A 17 14.23 -22.53 22.26
C ARG A 17 15.01 -21.48 21.45
N LEU A 18 14.52 -20.25 21.44
CA LEU A 18 15.16 -19.13 20.75
C LEU A 18 16.11 -18.43 21.71
N SER A 19 17.39 -18.34 21.35
CA SER A 19 18.44 -17.66 22.11
C SER A 19 19.43 -17.01 21.14
N ALA A 20 20.28 -16.12 21.66
CA ALA A 20 21.33 -15.50 20.85
C ALA A 20 22.23 -16.53 20.16
N GLU A 21 22.53 -17.64 20.85
CA GLU A 21 23.43 -18.69 20.38
C GLU A 21 22.89 -19.47 19.20
N ASN A 22 21.54 -19.59 19.07
CA ASN A 22 20.92 -20.34 17.98
C ASN A 22 20.21 -19.43 16.96
N SER A 23 20.45 -18.11 17.03
CA SER A 23 20.01 -17.19 15.99
C SER A 23 20.73 -17.50 14.66
N SER A 24 19.99 -17.41 13.55
CA SER A 24 20.58 -17.55 12.22
C SER A 24 21.49 -16.37 11.89
N TRP A 25 21.18 -15.22 12.45
CA TRP A 25 21.95 -13.98 12.33
C TRP A 25 21.57 -12.99 13.45
N THR A 26 22.51 -12.10 13.76
CA THR A 26 22.28 -10.93 14.62
C THR A 26 22.85 -9.69 13.95
N SER A 27 22.13 -8.59 14.02
CA SER A 27 22.53 -7.29 13.46
C SER A 27 22.28 -6.18 14.47
N VAL A 28 23.12 -5.15 14.43
CA VAL A 28 22.97 -3.97 15.29
C VAL A 28 22.13 -2.92 14.56
N THR A 29 21.16 -2.34 15.27
CA THR A 29 20.35 -1.20 14.82
C THR A 29 20.98 0.11 15.30
N GLY A 30 20.70 1.21 14.60
CA GLY A 30 21.12 2.55 15.01
C GLY A 30 20.36 3.14 16.21
N GLY A 31 19.64 2.31 16.96
CA GLY A 31 18.81 2.67 18.10
C GLY A 31 17.81 1.57 18.44
N LYS A 32 16.96 1.80 19.43
CA LYS A 32 15.85 0.92 19.78
C LYS A 32 14.74 1.03 18.72
N ALA A 33 14.17 -0.10 18.28
CA ALA A 33 13.03 -0.08 17.38
C ALA A 33 11.84 0.68 18.01
N LEU A 34 11.24 1.58 17.26
CA LEU A 34 10.08 2.39 17.69
C LEU A 34 8.75 1.73 17.39
N CYS A 35 8.69 0.88 16.37
CA CYS A 35 7.51 0.15 15.95
C CYS A 35 7.89 -1.22 15.40
N GLU A 36 6.88 -2.04 15.12
CA GLU A 36 7.08 -3.34 14.50
C GLU A 36 7.81 -3.19 13.15
N PRO A 37 8.88 -3.99 12.90
CA PRO A 37 9.54 -4.02 11.61
C PRO A 37 8.55 -4.35 10.48
N LYS A 38 8.57 -3.60 9.40
CA LYS A 38 7.62 -3.77 8.30
C LYS A 38 8.21 -4.62 7.19
N LYS A 39 7.42 -5.58 6.71
CA LYS A 39 7.80 -6.48 5.60
C LYS A 39 7.91 -5.71 4.29
N THR A 40 8.94 -6.00 3.53
CA THR A 40 9.16 -5.49 2.17
C THR A 40 9.40 -6.65 1.20
N SER A 41 9.54 -6.39 -0.09
CA SER A 41 9.86 -7.44 -1.06
C SER A 41 11.29 -7.96 -0.94
N TYR A 42 12.19 -7.15 -0.37
CA TYR A 42 13.61 -7.49 -0.17
C TYR A 42 13.93 -8.01 1.24
N GLY A 43 12.96 -8.01 2.15
CA GLY A 43 13.13 -8.42 3.54
C GLY A 43 12.27 -7.58 4.48
N PHE A 44 12.87 -6.65 5.22
CA PHE A 44 12.14 -5.80 6.17
C PHE A 44 12.82 -4.45 6.39
N ALA A 45 12.05 -3.50 6.90
CA ALA A 45 12.53 -2.18 7.32
C ALA A 45 12.27 -1.95 8.81
N VAL A 46 13.19 -1.25 9.47
CA VAL A 46 13.15 -0.91 10.91
C VAL A 46 13.32 0.58 11.09
N LEU A 47 12.47 1.18 11.92
CA LEU A 47 12.56 2.56 12.37
C LEU A 47 13.02 2.59 13.83
N THR A 48 14.00 3.43 14.15
CA THR A 48 14.61 3.48 15.48
C THR A 48 14.54 4.86 16.14
N ASP A 49 14.62 4.89 17.48
CA ASP A 49 14.69 6.11 18.28
C ASP A 49 16.01 6.90 18.07
N GLY A 50 17.05 6.25 17.53
CA GLY A 50 18.28 6.88 17.06
C GLY A 50 18.11 7.72 15.79
N LYS A 51 16.88 8.02 15.38
CA LYS A 51 16.53 8.79 14.16
C LYS A 51 17.02 8.11 12.88
N MET A 52 17.07 6.79 12.88
CA MET A 52 17.52 6.00 11.74
C MET A 52 16.39 5.10 11.23
N ILE A 53 16.34 4.96 9.92
CA ILE A 53 15.59 3.91 9.25
C ILE A 53 16.56 3.03 8.50
N SER A 54 16.41 1.72 8.66
CA SER A 54 17.28 0.73 8.03
C SER A 54 16.45 -0.26 7.25
N ALA A 55 16.91 -0.62 6.05
CA ALA A 55 16.37 -1.74 5.27
C ALA A 55 17.33 -2.92 5.36
N CYS A 56 16.78 -4.10 5.60
CA CYS A 56 17.52 -5.34 5.75
C CYS A 56 16.94 -6.45 4.90
N THR A 57 17.78 -7.35 4.42
CA THR A 57 17.32 -8.62 3.84
C THR A 57 16.73 -9.53 4.93
N ASP A 58 15.98 -10.56 4.56
CA ASP A 58 15.50 -11.58 5.52
C ASP A 58 16.64 -12.24 6.31
N LYS A 59 17.84 -12.26 5.75
CA LYS A 59 19.07 -12.78 6.40
C LYS A 59 19.81 -11.74 7.24
N GLY A 60 19.19 -10.61 7.57
CA GLY A 60 19.74 -9.58 8.42
C GLY A 60 20.86 -8.72 7.82
N LYS A 61 21.18 -8.91 6.52
CA LYS A 61 22.14 -8.03 5.84
C LYS A 61 21.52 -6.66 5.64
N LYS A 62 22.14 -5.63 6.20
CA LYS A 62 21.74 -4.24 5.97
C LYS A 62 21.96 -3.87 4.50
N LEU A 63 20.91 -3.42 3.84
CA LEU A 63 20.95 -2.93 2.47
C LEU A 63 21.32 -1.46 2.44
N TRP A 64 20.68 -0.69 3.28
CA TRP A 64 20.95 0.74 3.47
C TRP A 64 20.45 1.20 4.85
N GLU A 65 20.92 2.36 5.26
CA GLU A 65 20.53 3.05 6.48
C GLU A 65 20.47 4.56 6.21
N ARG A 66 19.43 5.23 6.69
CA ARG A 66 19.22 6.67 6.48
C ARG A 66 18.78 7.36 7.76
N GLY A 67 19.32 8.56 7.98
CA GLY A 67 18.87 9.46 9.03
C GLY A 67 17.53 10.10 8.67
N ILE A 68 16.66 10.22 9.67
CA ILE A 68 15.38 10.91 9.57
C ILE A 68 15.54 12.31 10.19
N PRO A 69 15.19 13.38 9.47
CA PRO A 69 15.19 14.72 10.06
C PRO A 69 14.12 14.81 11.16
N GLY A 70 14.46 15.45 12.28
CA GLY A 70 13.57 15.61 13.42
C GLY A 70 13.48 14.41 14.34
N ARG A 71 12.45 14.36 15.19
CA ARG A 71 12.17 13.25 16.11
C ARG A 71 11.23 12.26 15.43
N PRO A 72 11.62 11.02 15.18
CA PRO A 72 10.75 10.04 14.57
C PRO A 72 9.59 9.69 15.52
N GLU A 73 8.39 9.58 14.96
CA GLU A 73 7.22 9.00 15.62
C GLU A 73 7.18 7.49 15.36
N PRO A 74 6.46 6.68 16.15
CA PRO A 74 6.43 5.23 16.01
C PRO A 74 5.58 4.76 14.81
N PHE A 75 5.67 5.45 13.69
CA PHE A 75 4.88 5.22 12.48
C PHE A 75 5.78 4.89 11.30
N LEU A 76 5.64 3.67 10.81
CA LEU A 76 6.31 3.18 9.62
C LEU A 76 5.32 2.39 8.76
N THR A 77 5.02 2.88 7.58
CA THR A 77 4.11 2.24 6.64
C THR A 77 4.84 1.86 5.36
N VAL A 78 4.50 0.73 4.77
CA VAL A 78 5.08 0.21 3.53
C VAL A 78 4.04 0.19 2.43
N PHE A 79 4.37 0.75 1.28
CA PHE A 79 3.60 0.60 0.05
C PHE A 79 3.80 -0.77 -0.59
N SER A 80 2.88 -1.17 -1.47
CA SER A 80 3.03 -2.40 -2.25
C SER A 80 4.29 -2.41 -3.15
N SER A 81 4.81 -1.23 -3.48
CA SER A 81 6.03 -1.00 -4.25
C SER A 81 7.28 -0.80 -3.38
N ASP A 82 7.22 -1.16 -2.09
CA ASP A 82 8.31 -1.08 -1.10
C ASP A 82 8.79 0.34 -0.74
N PHE A 83 8.02 1.37 -1.07
CA PHE A 83 8.26 2.69 -0.50
C PHE A 83 7.95 2.68 0.99
N LEU A 84 8.75 3.41 1.74
CA LEU A 84 8.58 3.57 3.18
C LEU A 84 8.06 4.97 3.48
N LEU A 85 7.03 5.04 4.28
CA LEU A 85 6.46 6.30 4.76
C LEU A 85 6.64 6.38 6.26
N THR A 86 7.18 7.51 6.72
CA THR A 86 7.41 7.77 8.15
C THR A 86 7.00 9.17 8.53
N VAL A 87 6.77 9.38 9.82
CA VAL A 87 6.40 10.68 10.39
C VAL A 87 7.47 11.11 11.38
N SER A 88 7.86 12.38 11.33
CA SER A 88 8.72 13.00 12.36
C SER A 88 8.10 14.29 12.88
N ASP A 89 8.50 14.67 14.12
CA ASP A 89 8.00 15.87 14.81
C ASP A 89 6.47 15.97 14.82
N LYS A 90 5.78 14.82 14.79
CA LYS A 90 4.31 14.67 14.73
C LYS A 90 3.65 15.21 13.45
N LYS A 91 4.37 15.90 12.58
CA LYS A 91 3.81 16.60 11.42
C LYS A 91 4.55 16.40 10.12
N ASN A 92 5.81 16.03 10.14
CA ASN A 92 6.60 15.88 8.93
C ASN A 92 6.44 14.47 8.36
N LEU A 93 5.77 14.36 7.25
CA LEU A 93 5.56 13.12 6.50
C LEU A 93 6.65 12.98 5.45
N SER A 94 7.42 11.90 5.48
CA SER A 94 8.52 11.65 4.52
C SER A 94 8.32 10.36 3.78
N LEU A 95 8.49 10.38 2.46
CA LEU A 95 8.49 9.20 1.60
C LEU A 95 9.92 8.84 1.19
N ILE A 96 10.28 7.58 1.42
CA ILE A 96 11.59 7.02 1.12
C ILE A 96 11.41 5.90 0.10
N ASN A 97 12.19 5.89 -0.96
CA ASN A 97 12.13 4.84 -1.98
C ASN A 97 12.87 3.56 -1.52
N PRO A 98 12.72 2.43 -2.23
CA PRO A 98 13.37 1.17 -1.87
C PRO A 98 14.91 1.20 -1.79
N SER A 99 15.58 2.16 -2.44
CA SER A 99 17.03 2.37 -2.32
C SER A 99 17.44 3.26 -1.14
N GLY A 100 16.48 3.72 -0.33
CA GLY A 100 16.74 4.57 0.83
C GLY A 100 16.86 6.06 0.52
N LEU A 101 16.51 6.51 -0.68
CA LEU A 101 16.47 7.92 -1.02
C LEU A 101 15.16 8.55 -0.53
N THR A 102 15.25 9.63 0.26
CA THR A 102 14.08 10.44 0.60
C THR A 102 13.65 11.23 -0.64
N LEU A 103 12.46 10.95 -1.14
CA LEU A 103 11.91 11.59 -2.34
C LEU A 103 11.35 12.97 -2.04
N TRP A 104 10.63 13.07 -0.94
CA TRP A 104 10.04 14.32 -0.45
C TRP A 104 9.73 14.25 1.04
N THR A 105 9.57 15.43 1.64
CA THR A 105 9.02 15.64 2.97
C THR A 105 7.93 16.71 2.88
N ALA A 106 6.75 16.42 3.42
CA ALA A 106 5.60 17.33 3.44
C ALA A 106 5.15 17.60 4.88
N GLU A 107 4.83 18.85 5.21
CA GLU A 107 4.27 19.20 6.51
C GLU A 107 2.76 18.92 6.50
N VAL A 108 2.29 18.16 7.48
CA VAL A 108 0.87 17.90 7.74
C VAL A 108 0.33 19.01 8.65
N PRO A 109 -0.83 19.62 8.35
CA PRO A 109 -1.34 20.77 9.11
C PRO A 109 -1.87 20.44 10.51
N PHE A 110 -1.71 19.19 10.96
CA PHE A 110 -2.11 18.72 12.29
C PHE A 110 -1.13 17.64 12.79
N SER A 111 -1.20 17.32 14.08
CA SER A 111 -0.43 16.21 14.64
C SER A 111 -1.00 14.87 14.17
N VAL A 112 -0.17 14.05 13.54
CA VAL A 112 -0.50 12.68 13.13
C VAL A 112 -0.56 11.81 14.38
N THR A 113 -1.60 11.00 14.52
CA THR A 113 -1.87 10.17 15.71
C THR A 113 -1.75 8.67 15.46
N GLU A 114 -1.70 8.25 14.19
CA GLU A 114 -1.73 6.85 13.77
C GLU A 114 -0.81 6.62 12.57
N ASP A 115 -0.51 5.34 12.30
CA ASP A 115 0.16 4.94 11.06
C ASP A 115 -0.57 5.52 9.84
N PRO A 116 0.13 6.17 8.89
CA PRO A 116 -0.48 6.56 7.63
C PRO A 116 -1.11 5.37 6.91
N PHE A 117 -2.31 5.56 6.39
CA PHE A 117 -3.03 4.56 5.62
C PHE A 117 -2.71 4.72 4.13
N ILE A 118 -2.43 3.62 3.44
CA ILE A 118 -2.20 3.62 1.99
C ILE A 118 -3.39 2.99 1.31
N GLY A 119 -4.10 3.80 0.53
CA GLY A 119 -5.18 3.32 -0.33
C GLY A 119 -4.64 2.44 -1.47
N ARG A 120 -5.52 1.62 -2.04
CA ARG A 120 -5.16 0.71 -3.15
C ARG A 120 -4.77 1.44 -4.42
N ASP A 121 -5.12 2.71 -4.53
CA ASP A 121 -4.74 3.62 -5.61
C ASP A 121 -3.44 4.41 -5.31
N SER A 122 -2.69 3.99 -4.29
CA SER A 122 -1.46 4.62 -3.80
C SER A 122 -1.64 6.01 -3.16
N ARG A 123 -2.87 6.41 -2.81
CA ARG A 123 -3.10 7.61 -2.00
C ARG A 123 -2.64 7.39 -0.57
N ILE A 124 -2.05 8.43 -0.03
CA ILE A 124 -1.56 8.46 1.36
C ILE A 124 -2.57 9.23 2.20
N ILE A 125 -3.18 8.56 3.17
CA ILE A 125 -4.15 9.18 4.07
C ILE A 125 -3.58 9.21 5.47
N VAL A 126 -3.47 10.41 6.04
CA VAL A 126 -2.97 10.63 7.40
C VAL A 126 -4.08 11.12 8.31
N ARG A 127 -4.07 10.63 9.55
CA ARG A 127 -5.07 10.97 10.57
C ARG A 127 -4.46 11.77 11.71
N GLY A 128 -5.23 12.76 12.16
CA GLY A 128 -5.10 13.37 13.48
C GLY A 128 -6.32 13.05 14.33
N LYS A 129 -6.45 13.67 15.48
CA LYS A 129 -7.57 13.44 16.40
C LYS A 129 -8.95 13.75 15.77
N ASN A 130 -9.04 14.84 15.01
CA ASN A 130 -10.29 15.34 14.42
C ASN A 130 -10.13 15.72 12.95
N MET A 131 -9.10 15.22 12.29
CA MET A 131 -8.77 15.62 10.94
C MET A 131 -8.19 14.44 10.16
N ILE A 132 -8.50 14.40 8.87
CA ILE A 132 -7.92 13.47 7.90
C ILE A 132 -7.38 14.31 6.75
N ALA A 133 -6.18 14.02 6.27
CA ALA A 133 -5.63 14.64 5.07
C ALA A 133 -5.18 13.56 4.08
N CYS A 134 -5.28 13.86 2.80
CA CYS A 134 -4.83 12.97 1.72
C CYS A 134 -3.70 13.63 0.95
N TYR A 135 -2.70 12.80 0.62
CA TYR A 135 -1.56 13.17 -0.21
C TYR A 135 -1.46 12.21 -1.39
N GLY A 136 -0.98 12.69 -2.53
CA GLY A 136 -0.55 11.84 -3.62
C GLY A 136 0.82 11.22 -3.33
N VAL A 137 1.24 10.24 -4.13
CA VAL A 137 2.56 9.61 -4.04
C VAL A 137 3.70 10.62 -4.28
N ASN A 138 3.40 11.74 -4.94
CA ASN A 138 4.29 12.87 -5.18
C ASN A 138 4.39 13.86 -4.00
N GLY A 139 3.75 13.58 -2.86
CA GLY A 139 3.76 14.43 -1.66
C GLY A 139 2.84 15.65 -1.73
N ILE A 140 2.07 15.82 -2.80
CA ILE A 140 1.14 16.94 -2.94
C ILE A 140 -0.14 16.63 -2.14
N GLN A 141 -0.49 17.54 -1.22
CA GLN A 141 -1.74 17.46 -0.49
C GLN A 141 -2.94 17.62 -1.42
N LYS A 142 -3.87 16.67 -1.36
CA LYS A 142 -5.07 16.64 -2.21
C LYS A 142 -6.26 17.29 -1.53
N TRP A 143 -6.56 16.89 -0.31
CA TRP A 143 -7.69 17.41 0.45
C TRP A 143 -7.47 17.24 1.97
N ILE A 144 -8.28 17.97 2.74
CA ILE A 144 -8.40 17.86 4.19
C ILE A 144 -9.86 17.74 4.57
N LEU A 145 -10.16 16.79 5.45
CA LEU A 145 -11.47 16.55 6.00
C LEU A 145 -11.45 16.79 7.51
N LYS A 146 -12.39 17.60 8.04
CA LYS A 146 -12.62 17.75 9.48
C LYS A 146 -13.67 16.74 9.93
N THR A 147 -13.47 16.15 11.09
CA THR A 147 -14.33 15.12 11.67
C THR A 147 -14.62 15.42 13.16
N ASN A 148 -15.60 14.74 13.73
CA ASN A 148 -16.02 14.92 15.15
C ASN A 148 -15.40 13.83 16.06
N GLY A 149 -14.06 13.69 16.04
CA GLY A 149 -13.36 12.67 16.81
C GLY A 149 -13.28 11.35 16.04
N LEU A 150 -12.07 10.85 15.83
CA LEU A 150 -11.82 9.59 15.15
C LEU A 150 -11.46 8.52 16.17
N SER A 151 -12.06 7.34 16.00
CA SER A 151 -11.68 6.14 16.71
C SER A 151 -10.23 5.75 16.41
N SER A 152 -9.57 5.03 17.32
CA SER A 152 -8.24 4.46 17.09
C SER A 152 -8.26 3.31 16.07
N GLU A 153 -9.43 2.85 15.64
CA GLU A 153 -9.55 1.83 14.60
C GLU A 153 -9.03 2.31 13.25
N LYS A 154 -8.42 1.41 12.48
CA LYS A 154 -7.88 1.72 11.16
C LYS A 154 -8.97 2.17 10.20
N LEU A 155 -8.58 2.99 9.23
CA LEU A 155 -9.44 3.32 8.10
C LEU A 155 -9.76 2.06 7.29
N LEU A 156 -10.99 1.96 6.81
CA LEU A 156 -11.52 0.80 6.09
C LEU A 156 -11.80 1.19 4.64
N GLU A 157 -11.02 0.66 3.71
CA GLU A 157 -11.25 0.90 2.28
C GLU A 157 -12.17 -0.17 1.70
N LEU A 158 -13.22 0.25 1.02
CA LEU A 158 -14.16 -0.63 0.33
C LEU A 158 -13.68 -0.93 -1.11
N ASN A 159 -14.33 -1.90 -1.75
CA ASN A 159 -13.96 -2.31 -3.11
C ASN A 159 -14.20 -1.23 -4.18
N ASP A 160 -15.12 -0.33 -3.92
CA ASP A 160 -15.39 0.82 -4.81
C ASP A 160 -14.39 1.97 -4.62
N GLY A 161 -13.41 1.82 -3.73
CA GLY A 161 -12.40 2.81 -3.41
C GLY A 161 -12.86 3.84 -2.37
N THR A 162 -14.10 3.77 -1.87
CA THR A 162 -14.53 4.62 -0.77
C THR A 162 -13.94 4.16 0.56
N ILE A 163 -13.84 5.08 1.51
CA ILE A 163 -13.17 4.84 2.78
C ILE A 163 -14.12 5.14 3.92
N ILE A 164 -14.09 4.30 4.95
CA ILE A 164 -14.85 4.49 6.19
C ILE A 164 -13.87 4.83 7.31
N ALA A 165 -14.13 5.91 8.02
CA ALA A 165 -13.51 6.27 9.28
C ALA A 165 -14.52 6.11 10.41
N LEU A 166 -14.21 5.28 11.41
CA LEU A 166 -15.06 5.12 12.58
C LEU A 166 -14.85 6.30 13.55
N LEU A 167 -15.91 6.69 14.24
CA LEU A 167 -15.89 7.75 15.24
C LEU A 167 -15.83 7.16 16.66
N ASP A 168 -15.19 7.89 17.59
CA ASP A 168 -15.10 7.47 18.99
C ASP A 168 -16.47 7.49 19.69
N ALA A 169 -17.38 8.37 19.26
CA ALA A 169 -18.67 8.53 19.87
C ALA A 169 -19.66 7.47 19.41
N LEU A 170 -20.37 6.88 20.37
CA LEU A 170 -21.51 6.03 20.09
C LEU A 170 -22.79 6.87 19.98
N LYS A 171 -23.62 6.58 18.97
CA LYS A 171 -24.94 7.19 18.80
C LYS A 171 -26.00 6.14 19.11
N ASN A 172 -26.75 6.32 20.20
CA ASN A 172 -27.74 5.34 20.66
C ASN A 172 -27.18 3.93 20.88
N GLY A 173 -25.94 3.83 21.40
CA GLY A 173 -25.25 2.55 21.61
C GLY A 173 -24.65 1.91 20.34
N ASN A 174 -24.76 2.56 19.19
CA ASN A 174 -24.24 2.11 17.91
C ASN A 174 -22.94 2.85 17.56
N THR A 175 -21.98 2.14 16.98
CA THR A 175 -20.79 2.78 16.39
C THR A 175 -21.18 3.51 15.13
N VAL A 176 -20.69 4.74 15.01
CA VAL A 176 -20.89 5.59 13.82
C VAL A 176 -19.59 5.68 13.04
N GLY A 177 -19.69 5.67 11.72
CA GLY A 177 -18.59 5.91 10.79
C GLY A 177 -18.96 6.95 9.75
N ILE A 178 -17.97 7.63 9.23
CA ILE A 178 -18.11 8.51 8.08
C ILE A 178 -17.54 7.79 6.86
N ARG A 179 -18.37 7.62 5.82
CA ARG A 179 -17.93 7.14 4.52
C ARG A 179 -17.61 8.33 3.63
N PHE A 180 -16.45 8.32 3.05
CA PHE A 180 -16.00 9.38 2.15
C PHE A 180 -15.37 8.81 0.88
N SER A 181 -15.39 9.61 -0.18
CA SER A 181 -14.81 9.25 -1.47
C SER A 181 -13.27 9.33 -1.41
N PRO A 182 -12.55 8.74 -2.37
CA PRO A 182 -11.11 8.95 -2.53
C PRO A 182 -10.72 10.42 -2.69
N PHE A 183 -11.68 11.27 -3.03
CA PHE A 183 -11.52 12.72 -3.25
C PHE A 183 -11.84 13.57 -2.01
N GLY A 184 -12.14 12.95 -0.86
CA GLY A 184 -12.40 13.64 0.39
C GLY A 184 -13.84 14.14 0.59
N ASN A 185 -14.75 13.80 -0.32
CA ASN A 185 -16.17 14.15 -0.15
C ASN A 185 -16.83 13.18 0.81
N ILE A 186 -17.49 13.69 1.84
CA ILE A 186 -18.36 12.89 2.71
C ILE A 186 -19.55 12.45 1.85
N ILE A 187 -19.72 11.13 1.73
CA ILE A 187 -20.85 10.54 1.02
C ILE A 187 -22.02 10.38 1.96
N GLU A 188 -21.75 9.83 3.16
CA GLU A 188 -22.78 9.50 4.13
C GLU A 188 -22.22 9.24 5.53
N GLU A 189 -23.06 9.37 6.54
CA GLU A 189 -22.83 8.84 7.88
C GLU A 189 -23.40 7.42 7.94
N ILE A 190 -22.60 6.47 8.44
CA ILE A 190 -22.96 5.07 8.54
C ILE A 190 -23.13 4.72 10.02
N SER A 191 -24.24 4.07 10.36
CA SER A 191 -24.43 3.51 11.70
C SER A 191 -24.36 1.99 11.67
N PHE A 192 -23.45 1.43 12.46
CA PHE A 192 -23.33 -0.02 12.65
C PHE A 192 -24.21 -0.45 13.82
N ALA A 193 -24.94 -1.55 13.66
CA ALA A 193 -25.78 -2.07 14.74
C ALA A 193 -24.90 -2.57 15.89
N GLY A 194 -24.85 -1.83 17.00
CA GLY A 194 -24.06 -2.13 18.20
C GLY A 194 -22.69 -1.48 18.25
N ALA A 195 -22.02 -1.65 19.37
CA ALA A 195 -20.67 -1.15 19.59
C ALA A 195 -19.65 -2.10 18.96
N ILE A 196 -18.87 -1.59 18.00
CA ILE A 196 -17.80 -2.33 17.32
C ILE A 196 -16.56 -2.35 18.21
N GLN A 197 -15.96 -3.52 18.37
CA GLN A 197 -14.68 -3.71 19.05
C GLN A 197 -13.49 -3.70 18.09
N SER A 198 -13.63 -4.34 16.92
CA SER A 198 -12.65 -4.24 15.85
C SER A 198 -13.31 -4.33 14.48
N ALA A 199 -12.66 -3.78 13.47
CA ALA A 199 -13.14 -3.77 12.10
C ALA A 199 -12.02 -4.07 11.11
N PHE A 200 -12.39 -4.71 9.99
CA PHE A 200 -11.46 -5.09 8.93
C PHE A 200 -12.17 -5.05 7.57
N SER A 201 -11.56 -4.39 6.60
CA SER A 201 -12.08 -4.37 5.24
C SER A 201 -11.63 -5.59 4.45
N CYS A 202 -12.56 -6.20 3.74
CA CYS A 202 -12.29 -7.31 2.84
C CYS A 202 -13.03 -7.12 1.51
N PRO A 203 -12.75 -7.93 0.46
CA PRO A 203 -13.42 -7.78 -0.83
C PRO A 203 -14.95 -7.83 -0.78
N ASP A 204 -15.51 -8.49 0.21
CA ASP A 204 -16.95 -8.71 0.32
C ASP A 204 -17.69 -7.67 1.18
N GLY A 205 -16.95 -6.78 1.87
CA GLY A 205 -17.50 -5.73 2.73
C GLY A 205 -16.62 -5.43 3.96
N VAL A 206 -17.24 -5.10 5.07
CA VAL A 206 -16.58 -4.80 6.34
C VAL A 206 -16.89 -5.91 7.35
N LEU A 207 -15.84 -6.60 7.79
CA LEU A 207 -15.91 -7.53 8.93
C LEU A 207 -15.85 -6.72 10.22
N VAL A 208 -16.73 -7.01 11.15
CA VAL A 208 -16.78 -6.35 12.48
C VAL A 208 -16.92 -7.37 13.58
N THR A 209 -16.34 -7.06 14.74
CA THR A 209 -16.65 -7.76 15.99
C THR A 209 -17.38 -6.81 16.92
N PHE A 210 -18.35 -7.34 17.65
CA PHE A 210 -19.21 -6.56 18.55
C PHE A 210 -18.82 -6.75 20.01
N ASN A 211 -18.94 -5.71 20.80
CA ASN A 211 -18.87 -5.80 22.24
C ASN A 211 -20.00 -6.74 22.73
N GLY A 212 -19.63 -7.77 23.50
CA GLY A 212 -20.58 -8.79 23.95
C GLY A 212 -20.54 -10.10 23.17
N GLY A 213 -19.66 -10.20 22.18
CA GLY A 213 -19.40 -11.43 21.42
C GLY A 213 -20.16 -11.50 20.10
N GLY A 214 -19.50 -12.02 19.10
CA GLY A 214 -20.02 -12.17 17.75
C GLY A 214 -19.20 -11.40 16.72
N ALA A 215 -19.08 -11.97 15.53
CA ALA A 215 -18.53 -11.33 14.36
C ALA A 215 -19.59 -11.26 13.26
N GLY A 216 -19.56 -10.26 12.44
CA GLY A 216 -20.48 -10.13 11.33
C GLY A 216 -19.85 -9.46 10.13
N MET A 217 -20.46 -9.71 8.97
CA MET A 217 -20.15 -8.99 7.74
C MET A 217 -21.20 -7.90 7.55
N CYS A 218 -20.75 -6.66 7.49
CA CYS A 218 -21.57 -5.52 7.13
C CYS A 218 -21.33 -5.14 5.68
N ARG A 219 -22.39 -5.01 4.89
CA ARG A 219 -22.38 -4.34 3.60
C ARG A 219 -22.89 -2.93 3.76
N VAL A 220 -22.28 -2.02 3.06
CA VAL A 220 -22.73 -0.64 2.97
C VAL A 220 -23.45 -0.48 1.63
N ILE A 221 -24.76 -0.30 1.68
CA ILE A 221 -25.62 -0.10 0.51
C ILE A 221 -26.50 1.10 0.79
N ASP A 222 -26.43 2.14 -0.05
CA ASP A 222 -27.26 3.35 0.00
C ASP A 222 -27.36 3.97 1.40
N GLY A 223 -26.22 4.18 2.07
CA GLY A 223 -26.17 4.83 3.38
C GLY A 223 -26.57 3.96 4.57
N LYS A 224 -26.94 2.73 4.33
CA LYS A 224 -27.32 1.80 5.40
C LYS A 224 -26.35 0.64 5.45
N THR A 225 -25.95 0.28 6.67
CA THR A 225 -25.26 -0.97 6.89
C THR A 225 -26.29 -2.08 7.00
N SER A 226 -26.22 -3.04 6.12
CA SER A 226 -26.97 -4.29 6.25
C SER A 226 -26.02 -5.39 6.69
N THR A 227 -26.36 -6.10 7.76
CA THR A 227 -25.62 -7.28 8.18
C THR A 227 -25.93 -8.42 7.21
N LYS A 228 -24.92 -8.88 6.48
CA LYS A 228 -25.07 -9.97 5.52
C LYS A 228 -25.17 -11.33 6.22
N TRP A 229 -24.33 -11.52 7.23
CA TRP A 229 -24.30 -12.71 8.05
C TRP A 229 -23.62 -12.39 9.40
N THR A 230 -23.88 -13.23 10.40
CA THR A 230 -23.26 -13.17 11.71
C THR A 230 -22.76 -14.54 12.12
N ILE A 231 -21.61 -14.58 12.79
CA ILE A 231 -21.06 -15.76 13.45
C ILE A 231 -21.18 -15.49 14.95
N PRO A 232 -22.14 -16.13 15.66
CA PRO A 232 -22.17 -16.06 17.10
C PRO A 232 -21.02 -16.89 17.67
N TYR A 233 -20.24 -16.30 18.56
CA TYR A 233 -19.26 -17.03 19.38
C TYR A 233 -19.58 -16.84 20.87
N SER A 234 -20.83 -17.08 21.21
CA SER A 234 -21.35 -17.00 22.58
C SER A 234 -20.98 -18.22 23.41
N ASP A 235 -19.73 -18.64 23.41
CA ASP A 235 -19.25 -19.53 24.45
C ASP A 235 -18.99 -18.69 25.70
N ARG A 236 -19.47 -19.10 26.88
CA ARG A 236 -19.30 -18.37 28.15
C ARG A 236 -17.83 -18.04 28.44
N ALA A 237 -16.90 -18.84 27.89
CA ALA A 237 -15.46 -18.59 27.94
C ALA A 237 -15.02 -17.33 27.20
N PHE A 238 -15.82 -16.78 26.27
CA PHE A 238 -15.52 -15.62 25.46
C PHE A 238 -16.44 -14.41 25.74
N SER A 239 -17.51 -14.59 26.52
CA SER A 239 -18.51 -13.56 26.81
C SER A 239 -18.06 -12.49 27.83
N ASN A 240 -16.97 -12.70 28.56
CA ASN A 240 -16.49 -11.80 29.61
C ASN A 240 -15.20 -11.07 29.25
N THR A 241 -14.95 -10.81 27.98
CA THR A 241 -13.74 -10.11 27.55
C THR A 241 -13.88 -8.58 27.72
N ASN A 242 -13.98 -8.12 28.97
CA ASN A 242 -13.48 -6.79 29.37
C ASN A 242 -11.94 -6.75 29.31
N ALA A 243 -11.30 -7.78 28.75
CA ALA A 243 -9.87 -7.83 28.59
C ALA A 243 -9.46 -6.84 27.49
N SER A 244 -8.53 -5.96 27.83
CA SER A 244 -7.86 -4.97 27.00
C SER A 244 -7.16 -5.51 25.73
N GLY A 245 -7.39 -6.73 25.36
CA GLY A 245 -6.74 -7.46 24.28
C GLY A 245 -7.57 -7.73 23.04
N GLY A 246 -8.84 -7.41 22.98
CA GLY A 246 -9.70 -7.47 21.82
C GLY A 246 -9.57 -8.66 20.85
N SER A 247 -10.46 -8.75 19.90
CA SER A 247 -10.36 -9.66 18.76
C SER A 247 -9.56 -9.03 17.60
N LYS A 248 -8.85 -9.85 16.83
CA LYS A 248 -8.10 -9.38 15.64
C LYS A 248 -8.47 -10.19 14.41
N PHE A 249 -8.75 -9.50 13.30
CA PHE A 249 -8.95 -10.13 12.00
C PHE A 249 -7.62 -10.27 11.25
N ILE A 250 -7.54 -11.35 10.46
CA ILE A 250 -6.45 -11.63 9.54
C ILE A 250 -7.09 -11.93 8.19
N GLY A 251 -6.71 -11.17 7.16
CA GLY A 251 -7.08 -11.49 5.78
C GLY A 251 -6.32 -12.71 5.30
N LEU A 252 -7.02 -13.67 4.69
CA LEU A 252 -6.45 -14.86 4.08
C LEU A 252 -6.75 -14.88 2.58
N PRO A 253 -5.95 -15.57 1.77
CA PRO A 253 -6.22 -15.69 0.33
C PRO A 253 -7.56 -16.35 0.03
N GLY A 254 -8.22 -15.97 -1.07
CA GLY A 254 -9.39 -16.65 -1.61
C GLY A 254 -10.68 -16.41 -0.82
N HIS A 255 -11.06 -15.15 -0.59
CA HIS A 255 -12.30 -14.77 0.12
C HIS A 255 -12.44 -15.44 1.50
N ARG A 256 -11.31 -15.55 2.23
CA ARG A 256 -11.28 -16.11 3.58
C ARG A 256 -10.70 -15.10 4.57
N ALA A 257 -11.07 -15.25 5.81
CA ALA A 257 -10.46 -14.53 6.93
C ALA A 257 -10.34 -15.46 8.14
N ALA A 258 -9.42 -15.13 9.02
CA ALA A 258 -9.37 -15.72 10.35
C ALA A 258 -9.63 -14.63 11.39
N LEU A 259 -10.35 -15.01 12.45
CA LEU A 259 -10.60 -14.19 13.62
C LEU A 259 -9.90 -14.81 14.82
N ALA A 260 -8.94 -14.10 15.37
CA ALA A 260 -8.32 -14.44 16.63
C ALA A 260 -9.17 -13.87 17.78
N ILE A 261 -9.61 -14.73 18.68
CA ILE A 261 -10.46 -14.38 19.83
C ILE A 261 -9.68 -14.64 21.11
N CYS A 262 -9.63 -13.63 21.98
CA CYS A 262 -9.05 -13.77 23.31
C CYS A 262 -9.85 -14.76 24.15
N GLY A 263 -9.19 -15.74 24.73
CA GLY A 263 -9.76 -16.62 25.74
C GLY A 263 -9.61 -16.04 27.15
N SER A 264 -10.50 -16.42 28.06
CA SER A 264 -10.39 -16.08 29.49
C SER A 264 -9.97 -17.30 30.32
N GLY A 265 -9.08 -17.11 31.29
CA GLY A 265 -8.61 -18.15 32.19
C GLY A 265 -7.77 -19.23 31.50
N ALA A 266 -8.19 -20.49 31.58
CA ALA A 266 -7.47 -21.62 30.99
C ALA A 266 -7.63 -21.73 29.44
N VAL A 267 -8.54 -20.98 28.87
CA VAL A 267 -8.78 -20.98 27.42
C VAL A 267 -7.82 -20.01 26.75
N LYS A 268 -6.96 -20.56 25.90
CA LYS A 268 -6.00 -19.80 25.09
C LYS A 268 -6.67 -19.13 23.89
N THR A 269 -5.89 -18.46 23.06
CA THR A 269 -6.40 -17.82 21.84
C THR A 269 -7.10 -18.82 20.95
N ARG A 270 -8.35 -18.54 20.59
CA ARG A 270 -9.11 -19.32 19.60
C ARG A 270 -9.10 -18.63 18.26
N PHE A 271 -8.88 -19.40 17.22
CA PHE A 271 -9.04 -18.95 15.83
C PHE A 271 -10.31 -19.55 15.23
N LEU A 272 -11.06 -18.69 14.52
CA LEU A 272 -12.14 -19.09 13.63
C LEU A 272 -11.71 -18.75 12.21
N VAL A 273 -11.66 -19.73 11.33
CA VAL A 273 -11.39 -19.56 9.90
C VAL A 273 -12.70 -19.68 9.14
N PHE A 274 -13.03 -18.69 8.35
CA PHE A 274 -14.34 -18.60 7.69
C PHE A 274 -14.26 -17.94 6.32
N SER A 275 -15.28 -18.20 5.51
CA SER A 275 -15.52 -17.52 4.24
C SER A 275 -16.06 -16.12 4.48
N THR A 276 -15.43 -15.10 3.85
CA THR A 276 -15.92 -13.72 3.92
C THR A 276 -17.20 -13.52 3.11
N PHE A 277 -17.48 -14.42 2.17
CA PHE A 277 -18.65 -14.34 1.30
C PHE A 277 -19.97 -14.70 2.02
N ASP A 278 -19.99 -15.78 2.78
CA ASP A 278 -21.21 -16.33 3.39
C ASP A 278 -21.13 -16.56 4.91
N GLY A 279 -19.98 -16.28 5.53
CA GLY A 279 -19.75 -16.47 6.97
C GLY A 279 -19.61 -17.93 7.39
N ARG A 280 -19.53 -18.87 6.45
CA ARG A 280 -19.38 -20.28 6.79
C ARG A 280 -18.00 -20.51 7.42
N VAL A 281 -18.01 -20.97 8.66
CA VAL A 281 -16.80 -21.38 9.37
C VAL A 281 -16.32 -22.70 8.76
N SER A 282 -15.10 -22.67 8.19
CA SER A 282 -14.48 -23.88 7.66
C SER A 282 -13.76 -24.66 8.74
N ASP A 283 -13.05 -23.94 9.62
CA ASP A 283 -12.20 -24.51 10.65
C ASP A 283 -12.16 -23.65 11.90
N TRP A 284 -11.82 -24.27 13.02
CA TRP A 284 -11.46 -23.57 14.24
C TRP A 284 -10.41 -24.35 15.02
N PHE A 285 -9.55 -23.64 15.74
CA PHE A 285 -8.53 -24.26 16.59
C PHE A 285 -8.13 -23.34 17.74
N ASN A 286 -7.47 -23.88 18.74
CA ASN A 286 -6.89 -23.11 19.83
C ASN A 286 -5.37 -23.09 19.68
N ALA A 287 -4.78 -21.89 19.67
CA ALA A 287 -3.34 -21.71 19.73
C ALA A 287 -2.88 -21.65 21.20
N ASP A 288 -1.72 -22.26 21.51
CA ASP A 288 -1.13 -22.23 22.85
C ASP A 288 -0.39 -20.92 23.11
N CYS A 289 -1.05 -19.80 22.84
CA CYS A 289 -0.59 -18.44 23.08
C CYS A 289 -1.61 -17.67 23.91
N ASP A 290 -1.12 -16.84 24.82
CA ASP A 290 -1.95 -15.93 25.59
C ASP A 290 -2.23 -14.67 24.76
N PHE A 291 -3.49 -14.25 24.67
CA PHE A 291 -3.84 -13.02 23.95
C PHE A 291 -3.73 -11.83 24.88
N SER A 292 -2.78 -10.96 24.62
CA SER A 292 -2.53 -9.74 25.38
C SER A 292 -2.31 -8.56 24.45
N GLY A 293 -2.13 -7.36 24.97
CA GLY A 293 -1.81 -6.17 24.18
C GLY A 293 -0.52 -6.29 23.34
N SER A 294 0.43 -7.15 23.77
CA SER A 294 1.68 -7.47 23.07
C SER A 294 1.56 -8.63 22.07
N THR A 295 0.39 -9.27 21.96
CA THR A 295 0.20 -10.39 21.03
C THR A 295 0.24 -9.92 19.59
N CYS A 296 1.18 -10.44 18.81
CA CYS A 296 1.24 -10.23 17.37
C CYS A 296 0.54 -11.36 16.63
N VAL A 297 -0.39 -11.00 15.75
CA VAL A 297 -1.11 -11.95 14.89
C VAL A 297 -1.08 -11.43 13.47
N SER A 298 -0.62 -12.25 12.52
CA SER A 298 -0.52 -11.86 11.11
C SER A 298 -0.61 -13.05 10.17
N GLU A 299 -0.83 -12.78 8.88
CA GLU A 299 -0.65 -13.79 7.84
C GLU A 299 0.83 -14.14 7.72
N ALA A 300 1.14 -15.43 7.75
CA ALA A 300 2.41 -15.99 7.32
C ALA A 300 2.33 -16.41 5.85
N ASP A 301 3.48 -16.67 5.22
CA ASP A 301 3.53 -17.08 3.81
C ASP A 301 2.67 -18.32 3.52
N GLY A 302 1.99 -18.31 2.39
CA GLY A 302 1.13 -19.40 1.94
C GLY A 302 -0.29 -19.38 2.53
N GLY A 303 -0.69 -18.30 3.20
CA GLY A 303 -1.99 -18.18 3.86
C GLY A 303 -2.04 -18.87 5.22
N ASN A 304 -0.88 -19.18 5.80
CA ASN A 304 -0.75 -19.66 7.16
C ASN A 304 -0.94 -18.53 8.18
N ILE A 305 -1.16 -18.88 9.44
CA ILE A 305 -1.42 -17.94 10.52
C ILE A 305 -0.22 -17.91 11.45
N PHE A 306 0.40 -16.75 11.60
CA PHE A 306 1.42 -16.50 12.62
C PHE A 306 0.78 -15.90 13.86
N ILE A 307 1.12 -16.43 15.04
CA ILE A 307 0.76 -15.87 16.34
C ILE A 307 1.98 -15.89 17.27
N CYS A 308 2.10 -14.84 18.05
CA CYS A 308 3.16 -14.70 19.04
C CYS A 308 2.60 -13.98 20.27
N ASP A 309 2.87 -14.51 21.45
CA ASP A 309 2.73 -13.83 22.74
C ASP A 309 4.12 -13.48 23.33
N GLU A 310 4.18 -13.08 24.58
CA GLU A 310 5.45 -12.71 25.25
C GLU A 310 6.40 -13.90 25.44
N LYS A 311 5.93 -15.13 25.34
CA LYS A 311 6.68 -16.36 25.68
C LYS A 311 6.87 -17.30 24.51
N LYS A 312 5.92 -17.32 23.59
CA LYS A 312 5.83 -18.33 22.53
C LYS A 312 5.46 -17.69 21.20
N ALA A 313 5.91 -18.32 20.14
CA ALA A 313 5.50 -17.98 18.78
C ALA A 313 5.18 -19.26 18.00
N PHE A 314 4.14 -19.22 17.18
CA PHE A 314 3.70 -20.35 16.36
C PHE A 314 3.34 -19.92 14.95
N VAL A 315 3.48 -20.86 14.03
CA VAL A 315 2.89 -20.80 12.69
C VAL A 315 1.92 -21.98 12.56
N HIS A 316 0.67 -21.68 12.27
CA HIS A 316 -0.39 -22.65 12.07
C HIS A 316 -0.87 -22.68 10.62
N THR A 317 -1.32 -23.82 10.15
CA THR A 317 -2.18 -23.89 8.97
C THR A 317 -3.56 -23.30 9.28
N THR A 318 -4.37 -23.10 8.25
CA THR A 318 -5.78 -22.70 8.45
C THR A 318 -6.63 -23.75 9.13
N GLU A 319 -6.22 -25.02 9.10
CA GLU A 319 -6.86 -26.16 9.76
C GLU A 319 -6.41 -26.32 11.23
N GLY A 320 -5.38 -25.54 11.64
CA GLY A 320 -4.88 -25.53 13.02
C GLY A 320 -3.66 -26.41 13.27
N ASP A 321 -3.12 -27.07 12.25
CA ASP A 321 -1.88 -27.84 12.39
C ASP A 321 -0.71 -26.89 12.66
N VAL A 322 0.14 -27.24 13.62
CA VAL A 322 1.31 -26.45 13.96
C VAL A 322 2.45 -26.80 13.02
N LEU A 323 2.82 -25.85 12.16
CA LEU A 323 3.93 -25.99 11.23
C LEU A 323 5.28 -25.72 11.90
N TRP A 324 5.28 -24.78 12.84
CA TRP A 324 6.47 -24.40 13.59
C TRP A 324 6.07 -23.79 14.95
N GLY A 325 6.92 -23.98 15.97
CA GLY A 325 6.75 -23.36 17.28
C GLY A 325 8.09 -23.08 17.96
N GLY A 326 8.19 -21.92 18.62
CA GLY A 326 9.37 -21.45 19.32
C GLY A 326 9.04 -20.86 20.69
N LEU A 327 9.95 -21.05 21.64
CA LEU A 327 9.97 -20.36 22.93
C LEU A 327 10.82 -19.09 22.77
N LEU A 328 10.21 -17.94 23.05
CA LEU A 328 10.88 -16.65 22.97
C LEU A 328 11.92 -16.50 24.09
N PRO A 329 12.99 -15.69 23.87
CA PRO A 329 14.00 -15.42 24.87
C PRO A 329 13.37 -14.82 26.14
N GLN A 330 13.70 -15.39 27.30
CA GLN A 330 13.25 -14.92 28.61
C GLN A 330 14.44 -14.33 29.39
N LYS A 331 14.16 -13.40 30.34
CA LYS A 331 15.22 -12.88 31.26
C LYS A 331 15.97 -14.04 31.95
N PRO A 332 17.30 -13.97 32.11
CA PRO A 332 18.20 -12.81 31.97
C PRO A 332 19.07 -12.83 30.70
N ASP A 333 18.62 -13.37 29.61
CA ASP A 333 19.39 -13.38 28.35
C ASP A 333 19.58 -11.95 27.81
N ILE A 334 20.59 -11.75 26.94
CA ILE A 334 20.90 -10.46 26.29
C ILE A 334 19.66 -9.87 25.60
N PHE A 335 18.71 -10.73 25.19
CA PHE A 335 17.41 -10.37 24.65
C PHE A 335 16.31 -10.18 25.69
N SER A 336 16.66 -10.00 26.96
CA SER A 336 15.74 -10.00 28.11
C SER A 336 14.59 -9.00 28.06
N SER A 337 14.55 -8.12 27.08
CA SER A 337 13.42 -7.25 26.77
C SER A 337 13.38 -7.01 25.27
N TRP A 338 12.65 -7.84 24.54
CA TRP A 338 12.30 -7.58 23.17
C TRP A 338 11.07 -6.64 23.10
N ASN A 339 11.04 -5.77 22.06
CA ASN A 339 9.96 -4.82 21.87
C ASN A 339 9.00 -5.28 20.80
N PHE A 340 9.56 -5.74 19.68
CA PHE A 340 8.78 -6.03 18.49
C PHE A 340 9.26 -7.32 17.85
N ILE A 341 8.31 -8.03 17.28
CA ILE A 341 8.52 -9.26 16.52
C ILE A 341 7.83 -9.12 15.18
N THR A 342 8.48 -9.57 14.12
CA THR A 342 7.84 -9.71 12.81
C THR A 342 8.25 -11.03 12.17
N PHE A 343 7.39 -11.51 11.26
CA PHE A 343 7.62 -12.72 10.50
C PHE A 343 7.86 -12.36 9.04
N THR A 344 9.02 -12.67 8.48
CA THR A 344 9.40 -12.27 7.13
C THR A 344 8.88 -13.22 6.04
N LYS A 345 9.02 -12.82 4.78
CA LYS A 345 8.56 -13.64 3.63
C LYS A 345 9.39 -14.90 3.42
N GLU A 346 10.68 -14.90 3.78
CA GLU A 346 11.56 -16.08 3.70
C GLU A 346 11.54 -16.95 4.96
N ASN A 347 10.48 -16.84 5.79
CA ASN A 347 10.29 -17.62 7.00
C ASN A 347 11.34 -17.40 8.09
N TYR A 348 11.74 -16.15 8.28
CA TYR A 348 12.48 -15.73 9.46
C TYR A 348 11.57 -15.05 10.47
N LEU A 349 11.67 -15.46 11.72
CA LEU A 349 11.17 -14.69 12.84
C LEU A 349 12.24 -13.67 13.23
N VAL A 350 11.95 -12.39 13.10
CA VAL A 350 12.84 -11.30 13.47
C VAL A 350 12.40 -10.71 14.79
N ILE A 351 13.30 -10.70 15.76
CA ILE A 351 13.08 -10.16 17.11
C ILE A 351 13.94 -8.91 17.28
N CYS A 352 13.33 -7.79 17.61
CA CYS A 352 14.01 -6.54 17.97
C CYS A 352 14.13 -6.43 19.49
N SER A 353 15.35 -6.29 19.98
CA SER A 353 15.62 -6.13 21.41
C SER A 353 15.68 -4.66 21.82
N ASN A 354 15.54 -4.41 23.14
CA ASN A 354 15.78 -3.08 23.73
C ASN A 354 17.25 -2.66 23.72
N SER A 355 18.17 -3.58 23.44
CA SER A 355 19.64 -3.35 23.44
C SER A 355 20.19 -3.01 22.05
N TRP A 356 19.38 -2.44 21.16
CA TRP A 356 19.77 -2.01 19.82
C TRP A 356 20.21 -3.17 18.90
N ALA A 357 19.69 -4.35 19.14
CA ALA A 357 20.00 -5.53 18.35
C ALA A 357 18.74 -6.14 17.75
N MET A 358 18.90 -6.73 16.59
CA MET A 358 17.91 -7.59 15.94
C MET A 358 18.49 -8.97 15.76
N SER A 359 17.66 -9.99 15.93
CA SER A 359 18.05 -11.37 15.66
C SER A 359 17.00 -12.06 14.81
N GLY A 360 17.46 -12.80 13.82
CA GLY A 360 16.62 -13.60 12.94
C GLY A 360 16.76 -15.09 13.23
N PHE A 361 15.63 -15.75 13.36
CA PHE A 361 15.53 -17.19 13.59
C PHE A 361 14.82 -17.83 12.41
N ARG A 362 15.50 -18.76 11.76
CA ARG A 362 14.92 -19.49 10.63
C ARG A 362 13.88 -20.48 11.14
N THR A 363 12.65 -20.36 10.64
CA THR A 363 11.60 -21.32 10.90
C THR A 363 11.62 -22.38 9.80
N LEU A 364 11.83 -23.63 10.16
CA LEU A 364 11.97 -24.73 9.21
C LEU A 364 10.59 -25.38 8.95
N TYR A 365 9.79 -24.79 8.08
CA TYR A 365 8.60 -25.46 7.55
C TYR A 365 8.53 -25.26 6.01
N ARG A 366 7.93 -26.23 5.32
CA ARG A 366 7.77 -26.17 3.87
C ARG A 366 6.49 -25.41 3.52
N ILE A 367 6.64 -24.37 2.72
CA ILE A 367 5.50 -23.64 2.17
C ILE A 367 4.96 -24.38 0.95
N GLN A 368 3.67 -24.67 0.94
CA GLN A 368 2.99 -25.01 -0.30
C GLN A 368 2.78 -23.74 -1.10
N LYS A 369 3.48 -23.57 -2.22
CA LYS A 369 3.27 -22.44 -3.14
C LYS A 369 1.88 -22.56 -3.77
N LYS A 370 0.89 -21.91 -3.18
CA LYS A 370 -0.37 -21.62 -3.88
C LYS A 370 -0.18 -20.38 -4.73
N ASN A 371 -0.60 -20.43 -6.00
CA ASN A 371 -0.60 -19.27 -6.87
C ASN A 371 -1.41 -18.14 -6.19
N LYS A 372 -0.73 -17.07 -5.81
CA LYS A 372 -1.39 -15.88 -5.27
C LYS A 372 -2.01 -15.13 -6.44
N GLU A 373 -3.33 -15.12 -6.54
CA GLU A 373 -4.03 -14.13 -7.35
C GLU A 373 -3.68 -12.75 -6.78
N ARG A 374 -3.11 -11.89 -7.62
CA ARG A 374 -2.88 -10.49 -7.22
C ARG A 374 -4.24 -9.83 -7.00
N PRO A 375 -4.53 -9.26 -5.82
CA PRO A 375 -5.74 -8.49 -5.63
C PRO A 375 -5.74 -7.35 -6.65
N GLN A 376 -6.82 -7.24 -7.42
CA GLN A 376 -6.99 -6.10 -8.33
C GLN A 376 -7.06 -4.82 -7.49
N LYS A 377 -6.13 -3.91 -7.77
CA LYS A 377 -6.17 -2.58 -7.14
C LYS A 377 -7.38 -1.82 -7.70
N PRO A 378 -8.31 -1.31 -6.87
CA PRO A 378 -9.30 -0.39 -7.36
C PRO A 378 -8.60 0.86 -7.89
N SER A 379 -8.98 1.28 -9.07
CA SER A 379 -8.55 2.54 -9.68
C SER A 379 -9.69 3.56 -9.61
N TYR A 380 -9.39 4.83 -9.81
CA TYR A 380 -10.43 5.84 -9.97
C TYR A 380 -11.44 5.46 -11.04
N ARG A 381 -11.00 4.78 -12.09
CA ARG A 381 -11.87 4.26 -13.14
C ARG A 381 -12.92 3.30 -12.59
N ASN A 382 -12.57 2.44 -11.64
CA ASN A 382 -13.51 1.54 -10.97
C ASN A 382 -14.50 2.30 -10.08
N PHE A 383 -14.03 3.33 -9.38
CA PHE A 383 -14.90 4.21 -8.60
C PHE A 383 -15.97 4.85 -9.50
N PHE A 384 -15.57 5.48 -10.60
CA PHE A 384 -16.50 6.10 -11.55
C PHE A 384 -17.43 5.09 -12.21
N LYS A 385 -16.92 3.92 -12.59
CA LYS A 385 -17.71 2.85 -13.20
C LYS A 385 -18.82 2.35 -12.28
N ASN A 386 -18.55 2.23 -10.99
CA ASN A 386 -19.50 1.74 -9.99
C ASN A 386 -20.48 2.82 -9.51
N ASN A 387 -20.16 4.10 -9.71
CA ASN A 387 -20.97 5.25 -9.31
C ASN A 387 -21.50 6.05 -10.51
N SER A 388 -21.58 5.44 -11.69
CA SER A 388 -21.90 6.09 -12.98
C SER A 388 -23.29 6.75 -13.03
N LYS A 389 -24.23 6.36 -12.18
CA LYS A 389 -25.58 6.97 -12.15
C LYS A 389 -25.59 8.48 -11.85
N SER A 390 -24.55 8.97 -11.15
CA SER A 390 -24.37 10.41 -10.89
C SER A 390 -23.52 11.13 -11.94
N LEU A 391 -22.86 10.39 -12.85
CA LEU A 391 -21.93 10.92 -13.85
C LEU A 391 -22.51 10.92 -15.28
N GLU A 392 -23.61 10.19 -15.53
CA GLU A 392 -24.25 10.10 -16.84
C GLU A 392 -24.82 11.44 -17.36
N THR A 393 -24.92 12.46 -16.50
CA THR A 393 -25.44 13.79 -16.86
C THR A 393 -24.36 14.81 -17.21
N ILE A 394 -23.07 14.46 -17.09
CA ILE A 394 -21.99 15.40 -17.42
C ILE A 394 -21.52 15.11 -18.84
N ASP A 395 -21.98 15.90 -19.78
CA ASP A 395 -21.51 15.89 -21.16
C ASP A 395 -20.12 16.54 -21.22
N PHE A 396 -19.08 15.71 -21.21
CA PHE A 396 -17.67 16.14 -21.28
C PHE A 396 -17.20 16.40 -22.71
N SER A 397 -18.06 16.23 -23.72
CA SER A 397 -17.66 16.26 -25.13
C SER A 397 -17.17 17.62 -25.60
N ASP A 398 -17.58 18.73 -24.96
CA ASP A 398 -17.29 20.07 -25.44
C ASP A 398 -16.56 21.01 -24.45
N ARG A 399 -16.44 20.65 -23.18
CA ARG A 399 -16.00 21.64 -22.19
C ARG A 399 -15.23 21.04 -21.02
N ILE A 400 -13.94 20.81 -21.24
CA ILE A 400 -13.04 21.29 -20.21
C ILE A 400 -12.85 22.78 -20.55
N PRO A 401 -13.47 23.70 -19.82
CA PRO A 401 -13.22 25.10 -20.06
C PRO A 401 -11.71 25.33 -19.91
N SER A 402 -11.12 26.10 -20.81
CA SER A 402 -9.71 26.53 -20.74
C SER A 402 -9.31 27.09 -19.36
N GLN A 403 -10.29 27.64 -18.62
CA GLN A 403 -10.15 28.04 -17.21
C GLN A 403 -9.86 26.87 -16.22
N TYR A 404 -10.06 25.61 -16.61
CA TYR A 404 -9.70 24.45 -15.79
C TYR A 404 -8.30 23.93 -16.06
N ILE A 405 -7.68 24.30 -17.15
CA ILE A 405 -6.34 23.90 -17.56
C ILE A 405 -5.29 24.98 -17.25
N GLY A 406 -5.70 26.15 -16.78
CA GLY A 406 -4.80 27.29 -16.56
C GLY A 406 -3.98 27.24 -15.28
N THR A 407 -2.88 28.00 -15.28
CA THR A 407 -1.90 28.14 -14.17
C THR A 407 -2.50 28.50 -12.82
N ASP A 408 -3.66 29.14 -12.77
CA ASP A 408 -4.32 29.51 -11.53
C ASP A 408 -4.90 28.31 -10.78
N ARG A 409 -5.26 27.24 -11.48
CA ARG A 409 -5.69 26.00 -10.87
C ARG A 409 -4.56 25.13 -10.32
N ILE A 410 -3.38 25.19 -10.92
CA ILE A 410 -2.17 24.63 -10.33
C ILE A 410 -1.93 25.25 -8.95
N LYS A 411 -2.21 26.53 -8.77
CA LYS A 411 -2.13 27.22 -7.47
C LYS A 411 -3.24 26.78 -6.51
N ILE A 412 -4.44 26.52 -7.00
CA ILE A 412 -5.55 25.99 -6.20
C ILE A 412 -5.26 24.55 -5.81
N LEU A 413 -4.76 23.71 -6.74
CA LEU A 413 -4.34 22.35 -6.49
C LEU A 413 -3.21 22.27 -5.44
N LYS A 414 -2.30 23.19 -5.40
CA LYS A 414 -1.26 23.28 -4.36
C LYS A 414 -1.77 23.71 -2.98
N LYS A 415 -2.96 24.30 -2.87
CA LYS A 415 -3.48 24.84 -1.60
C LYS A 415 -4.37 23.88 -0.81
N GLY A 416 -4.71 22.71 -1.35
CA GLY A 416 -5.54 21.69 -0.65
C GLY A 416 -6.99 22.11 -0.42
N ASN A 417 -7.87 21.20 -0.66
CA ASN A 417 -9.33 21.26 -0.45
C ASN A 417 -10.13 21.24 -1.77
N TYR A 418 -10.16 20.06 -2.42
CA TYR A 418 -10.73 19.92 -3.78
C TYR A 418 -12.15 19.36 -3.80
N GLY A 419 -12.49 18.49 -2.86
CA GLY A 419 -13.82 17.92 -2.75
C GLY A 419 -14.42 17.49 -4.09
N GLU A 420 -15.66 17.92 -4.35
CA GLU A 420 -16.39 17.63 -5.59
C GLU A 420 -15.64 18.05 -6.86
N LYS A 421 -14.94 19.19 -6.80
CA LYS A 421 -14.19 19.71 -7.96
C LYS A 421 -13.04 18.81 -8.40
N GLU A 422 -12.40 18.10 -7.47
CA GLU A 422 -11.36 17.13 -7.82
C GLU A 422 -11.98 15.92 -8.53
N THR A 423 -13.14 15.45 -8.07
CA THR A 423 -13.87 14.35 -8.69
C THR A 423 -14.19 14.63 -10.15
N ASP A 424 -14.78 15.81 -10.42
CA ASP A 424 -15.13 16.24 -11.77
C ASP A 424 -13.89 16.37 -12.65
N PHE A 425 -12.82 16.90 -12.09
CA PHE A 425 -11.57 17.09 -12.81
C PHE A 425 -10.88 15.77 -13.18
N ILE A 426 -10.81 14.81 -12.25
CA ILE A 426 -10.23 13.48 -12.55
C ILE A 426 -11.11 12.73 -13.55
N SER A 427 -12.44 12.81 -13.45
CA SER A 427 -13.35 12.24 -14.44
C SER A 427 -13.09 12.79 -15.83
N ALA A 428 -12.93 14.10 -15.93
CA ALA A 428 -12.60 14.77 -17.17
C ALA A 428 -11.22 14.35 -17.71
N LEU A 429 -10.21 14.23 -16.86
CA LEU A 429 -8.89 13.74 -17.28
C LEU A 429 -8.94 12.29 -17.78
N ILE A 430 -9.66 11.40 -17.10
CA ILE A 430 -9.82 10.01 -17.53
C ILE A 430 -10.52 9.96 -18.88
N SER A 431 -11.60 10.74 -19.06
CA SER A 431 -12.30 10.84 -20.34
C SER A 431 -11.39 11.34 -21.47
N LEU A 432 -10.57 12.36 -21.21
CA LEU A 432 -9.56 12.84 -22.16
C LEU A 432 -8.49 11.80 -22.47
N CYS A 433 -8.03 11.03 -21.46
CA CYS A 433 -7.09 9.94 -21.66
C CYS A 433 -7.69 8.86 -22.57
N ASP A 434 -8.95 8.46 -22.33
CA ASP A 434 -9.65 7.50 -23.16
C ASP A 434 -9.84 8.02 -24.60
N ASP A 435 -10.18 9.29 -24.78
CA ASP A 435 -10.32 9.93 -26.08
C ASP A 435 -9.00 10.03 -26.83
N TYR A 436 -7.95 10.47 -26.16
CA TYR A 436 -6.62 10.58 -26.76
C TYR A 436 -6.11 9.19 -27.20
N ASN A 437 -6.24 8.19 -26.32
CA ASN A 437 -5.86 6.81 -26.63
C ASN A 437 -6.64 6.25 -27.83
N ARG A 438 -7.95 6.49 -27.91
CA ARG A 438 -8.80 6.09 -29.05
C ARG A 438 -8.34 6.73 -30.35
N LYS A 439 -8.02 8.03 -30.34
CA LYS A 439 -7.52 8.77 -31.50
C LYS A 439 -6.15 8.23 -31.96
N LEU A 440 -5.25 7.91 -31.04
CA LEU A 440 -3.97 7.29 -31.36
C LEU A 440 -4.14 5.91 -32.02
N ILE A 441 -5.03 5.08 -31.51
CA ILE A 441 -5.35 3.77 -32.09
C ILE A 441 -5.91 3.94 -33.51
N GLN A 442 -6.87 4.84 -33.70
CA GLN A 442 -7.48 5.12 -35.00
C GLN A 442 -6.45 5.65 -36.00
N SER A 443 -5.60 6.60 -35.60
CA SER A 443 -4.56 7.16 -36.48
C SER A 443 -3.54 6.12 -36.94
N ASN A 444 -3.30 5.09 -36.13
CA ASN A 444 -2.39 3.98 -36.45
C ASN A 444 -3.02 2.93 -37.38
N SER A 445 -4.35 2.88 -37.48
CA SER A 445 -5.08 1.90 -38.31
C SER A 445 -5.16 2.21 -39.81
N GLY A 446 -4.58 3.34 -40.28
CA GLY A 446 -4.36 3.57 -41.72
C GLY A 446 -5.22 4.65 -42.39
N ALA A 447 -6.19 5.25 -41.73
CA ALA A 447 -7.03 6.33 -42.31
C ALA A 447 -6.21 7.64 -42.48
N ARG A 448 -5.80 7.93 -43.72
CA ARG A 448 -4.88 9.01 -44.06
C ARG A 448 -5.45 10.43 -43.83
N VAL A 449 -6.76 10.58 -43.90
CA VAL A 449 -7.44 11.89 -43.83
C VAL A 449 -7.58 12.41 -42.39
N GLU A 450 -7.70 11.53 -41.42
CA GLU A 450 -7.80 11.93 -40.00
C GLU A 450 -6.47 12.29 -39.37
N ARG A 451 -5.34 11.83 -39.92
CA ARG A 451 -4.00 12.15 -39.39
C ARG A 451 -3.71 13.63 -39.37
N GLU A 452 -4.03 14.37 -40.45
CA GLU A 452 -3.76 15.80 -40.53
C GLU A 452 -4.60 16.64 -39.57
N MET A 453 -5.85 16.23 -39.30
CA MET A 453 -6.72 16.94 -38.36
C MET A 453 -6.32 16.70 -36.89
N ILE A 454 -5.80 15.52 -36.57
CA ILE A 454 -5.40 15.16 -35.20
C ILE A 454 -4.08 15.86 -34.82
N TYR A 455 -3.13 15.97 -35.76
CA TYR A 455 -1.78 16.51 -35.51
C TYR A 455 -1.71 18.04 -35.47
N ARG A 456 -2.73 18.76 -35.92
CA ARG A 456 -2.80 20.21 -35.78
C ARG A 456 -3.29 20.70 -34.42
N ARG A 457 -3.55 19.80 -33.50
CA ARG A 457 -3.90 20.21 -32.13
C ARG A 457 -2.66 20.72 -31.43
N ASP A 458 -2.82 21.90 -30.93
CA ASP A 458 -1.98 22.76 -30.14
C ASP A 458 -1.08 21.98 -29.15
N THR A 459 0.22 21.98 -29.41
CA THR A 459 1.26 21.39 -28.54
C THR A 459 1.17 21.97 -27.11
N LEU A 460 0.71 23.20 -26.95
CA LEU A 460 0.48 23.84 -25.66
C LEU A 460 -0.66 23.16 -24.89
N GLY A 461 -1.76 22.82 -25.54
CA GLY A 461 -2.86 22.10 -24.89
C GLY A 461 -2.48 20.70 -24.41
N LEU A 462 -1.56 20.01 -25.12
CA LEU A 462 -1.03 18.72 -24.67
C LEU A 462 -0.08 18.89 -23.47
N GLN A 463 0.78 19.92 -23.46
CA GLN A 463 1.64 20.19 -22.31
C GLN A 463 0.82 20.46 -21.05
N ASP A 464 -0.22 21.26 -21.16
CA ASP A 464 -1.13 21.52 -20.03
C ASP A 464 -1.86 20.25 -19.58
N PHE A 465 -2.32 19.42 -20.51
CA PHE A 465 -2.97 18.15 -20.20
C PHE A 465 -2.04 17.20 -19.43
N PHE A 466 -0.81 16.98 -19.91
CA PHE A 466 0.13 16.09 -19.24
C PHE A 466 0.62 16.65 -17.89
N SER A 467 0.79 17.96 -17.76
CA SER A 467 1.14 18.59 -16.48
C SER A 467 0.05 18.37 -15.41
N GLN A 468 -1.21 18.25 -15.83
CA GLN A 468 -2.30 17.91 -14.91
C GLN A 468 -2.22 16.45 -14.45
N LEU A 469 -1.85 15.49 -15.33
CA LEU A 469 -1.65 14.09 -14.93
C LEU A 469 -0.56 13.95 -13.85
N GLU A 470 0.51 14.72 -13.95
CA GLU A 470 1.62 14.75 -12.98
C GLU A 470 1.14 15.16 -11.58
N LEU A 471 0.20 16.10 -11.50
CA LEU A 471 -0.30 16.61 -10.21
C LEU A 471 -1.07 15.56 -9.40
N PHE A 472 -1.66 14.56 -10.04
CA PHE A 472 -2.49 13.58 -9.34
C PHE A 472 -1.68 12.46 -8.70
N GLY A 473 -0.49 12.12 -9.22
CA GLY A 473 0.43 11.18 -8.59
C GLY A 473 -0.23 9.87 -8.14
N THR A 474 -1.01 9.24 -9.04
CA THR A 474 -1.74 7.99 -8.75
C THR A 474 -1.46 6.92 -9.79
N ASP A 475 -1.67 5.66 -9.42
CA ASP A 475 -1.50 4.51 -10.31
C ASP A 475 -2.41 4.56 -11.56
N THR A 476 -3.49 5.33 -11.50
CA THR A 476 -4.52 5.39 -12.55
C THR A 476 -3.99 5.82 -13.90
N PHE A 477 -3.02 6.74 -13.93
CA PHE A 477 -2.52 7.31 -15.18
C PHE A 477 -1.32 6.56 -15.76
N VAL A 478 -0.67 5.69 -15.01
CA VAL A 478 0.48 4.90 -15.47
C VAL A 478 0.18 4.08 -16.74
N PRO A 479 -0.93 3.30 -16.82
CA PRO A 479 -1.26 2.54 -18.03
C PRO A 479 -1.56 3.45 -19.24
N TYR A 480 -2.13 4.63 -19.01
CA TYR A 480 -2.39 5.61 -20.08
C TYR A 480 -1.08 6.17 -20.64
N LEU A 481 -0.17 6.62 -19.77
CA LEU A 481 1.14 7.14 -20.19
C LEU A 481 1.93 6.07 -20.96
N ALA A 482 1.92 4.83 -20.50
CA ALA A 482 2.53 3.71 -21.22
C ALA A 482 1.91 3.49 -22.62
N SER A 483 0.56 3.55 -22.71
CA SER A 483 -0.16 3.41 -23.98
C SER A 483 0.18 4.56 -24.95
N PHE A 484 0.19 5.80 -24.45
CA PHE A 484 0.52 6.97 -25.26
C PHE A 484 1.94 6.89 -25.81
N LEU A 485 2.92 6.52 -24.98
CA LEU A 485 4.32 6.35 -25.42
C LEU A 485 4.45 5.30 -26.54
N LYS A 486 3.71 4.20 -26.46
CA LYS A 486 3.73 3.14 -27.49
C LYS A 486 3.09 3.60 -28.80
N LEU A 487 2.03 4.38 -28.74
CA LEU A 487 1.18 4.71 -29.89
C LEU A 487 1.51 6.04 -30.57
N GLU A 488 2.09 7.02 -29.83
CA GLU A 488 2.37 8.35 -30.39
C GLU A 488 3.50 8.29 -31.41
N LYS A 489 3.22 8.79 -32.62
CA LYS A 489 4.18 8.85 -33.74
C LYS A 489 4.73 10.23 -34.01
N ASP A 490 4.03 11.27 -33.57
CA ASP A 490 4.53 12.64 -33.69
C ASP A 490 5.65 12.90 -32.67
N ASP A 491 6.78 13.38 -33.15
CA ASP A 491 7.98 13.59 -32.31
C ASP A 491 7.76 14.66 -31.23
N ALA A 492 7.03 15.74 -31.55
CA ALA A 492 6.80 16.82 -30.60
C ALA A 492 5.89 16.35 -29.45
N ASN A 493 4.81 15.65 -29.78
CA ASN A 493 3.89 15.08 -28.81
C ASN A 493 4.58 14.00 -27.95
N PHE A 494 5.39 13.14 -28.58
CA PHE A 494 6.17 12.13 -27.89
C PHE A 494 7.13 12.75 -26.87
N GLN A 495 7.82 13.84 -27.22
CA GLN A 495 8.70 14.56 -26.31
C GLN A 495 7.94 15.18 -25.12
N VAL A 496 6.71 15.67 -25.34
CA VAL A 496 5.86 16.19 -24.26
C VAL A 496 5.48 15.08 -23.30
N ILE A 497 5.07 13.89 -23.79
CA ILE A 497 4.75 12.73 -22.95
C ILE A 497 5.96 12.29 -22.15
N LEU A 498 7.14 12.16 -22.79
CA LEU A 498 8.37 11.79 -22.08
C LEU A 498 8.75 12.78 -20.99
N LYS A 499 8.57 14.08 -21.22
CA LYS A 499 8.84 15.10 -20.21
C LYS A 499 7.89 14.96 -19.02
N SER A 500 6.61 14.70 -19.26
CA SER A 500 5.65 14.43 -18.22
C SER A 500 6.05 13.18 -17.41
N VAL A 501 6.45 12.11 -18.09
CA VAL A 501 6.96 10.89 -17.46
C VAL A 501 8.18 11.17 -16.59
N SER A 502 9.12 12.00 -17.07
CA SER A 502 10.31 12.39 -16.29
C SER A 502 9.93 13.12 -14.99
N THR A 503 8.93 13.99 -15.03
CA THR A 503 8.46 14.72 -13.86
C THR A 503 7.67 13.80 -12.91
N PHE A 504 6.87 12.89 -13.45
CA PHE A 504 6.05 11.95 -12.68
C PHE A 504 6.90 10.88 -11.98
N GLY A 505 7.84 10.25 -12.70
CA GLY A 505 8.81 9.29 -12.19
C GLY A 505 8.24 7.97 -11.63
N TYR A 506 6.93 7.86 -11.47
CA TYR A 506 6.27 6.74 -10.79
C TYR A 506 5.82 5.65 -11.77
N ASP A 507 6.46 4.50 -11.71
CA ASP A 507 6.21 3.33 -12.58
C ASP A 507 6.31 2.03 -11.76
N PRO A 508 5.31 1.71 -10.91
CA PRO A 508 5.40 0.62 -9.95
C PRO A 508 5.55 -0.77 -10.57
N ASP A 509 5.01 -0.96 -11.75
CA ASP A 509 5.02 -2.25 -12.46
C ASP A 509 5.97 -2.27 -13.68
N GLY A 510 6.68 -1.17 -13.97
CA GLY A 510 7.62 -1.06 -15.10
C GLY A 510 6.95 -0.86 -16.46
N LEU A 511 5.65 -0.56 -16.49
CA LEU A 511 4.88 -0.42 -17.74
C LEU A 511 5.36 0.73 -18.62
N ILE A 512 5.81 1.82 -18.00
CA ILE A 512 6.31 2.99 -18.72
C ILE A 512 7.69 2.68 -19.30
N LEU A 513 8.59 2.02 -18.55
CA LEU A 513 9.88 1.59 -19.06
C LEU A 513 9.74 0.61 -20.23
N ASP A 514 8.83 -0.38 -20.13
CA ASP A 514 8.51 -1.28 -21.24
C ASP A 514 8.02 -0.51 -22.48
N ALA A 515 7.21 0.52 -22.29
CA ALA A 515 6.71 1.34 -23.38
C ALA A 515 7.82 2.18 -24.04
N ILE A 516 8.72 2.73 -23.23
CA ILE A 516 9.90 3.46 -23.71
C ILE A 516 10.81 2.54 -24.51
N ASP A 517 11.09 1.33 -24.02
CA ASP A 517 11.92 0.34 -24.69
C ASP A 517 11.36 0.00 -26.07
N ILE A 518 10.10 -0.44 -26.14
CA ILE A 518 9.43 -0.75 -27.41
C ILE A 518 9.49 0.44 -28.38
N ARG A 519 9.24 1.64 -27.89
CA ARG A 519 9.20 2.84 -28.73
C ARG A 519 10.58 3.27 -29.20
N ALA A 520 11.60 3.16 -28.37
CA ALA A 520 12.99 3.51 -28.71
C ALA A 520 13.50 2.72 -29.94
N HIS A 521 13.16 1.44 -30.04
CA HIS A 521 13.51 0.60 -31.17
C HIS A 521 12.81 0.98 -32.50
N SER A 522 11.72 1.75 -32.43
CA SER A 522 10.98 2.22 -33.61
C SER A 522 11.35 3.63 -34.07
N ILE A 523 12.18 4.36 -33.29
CA ILE A 523 12.62 5.72 -33.62
C ILE A 523 13.89 5.67 -34.46
N PRO A 524 13.97 6.38 -35.61
CA PRO A 524 15.21 6.50 -36.39
C PRO A 524 16.37 7.06 -35.54
N ALA A 525 17.56 6.48 -35.65
CA ALA A 525 18.75 6.89 -34.90
C ALA A 525 19.14 8.37 -35.07
N SER A 526 18.72 9.00 -36.17
CA SER A 526 18.93 10.43 -36.46
C SER A 526 18.09 11.37 -35.60
N LYS A 527 17.12 10.86 -34.83
CA LYS A 527 16.25 11.65 -33.94
C LYS A 527 16.92 11.89 -32.58
N THR A 528 18.12 12.46 -32.58
CA THR A 528 18.98 12.67 -31.40
C THR A 528 18.25 13.21 -30.20
N ARG A 529 17.38 14.21 -30.36
CA ARG A 529 16.64 14.84 -29.27
C ARG A 529 15.72 13.88 -28.54
N ASN A 530 15.08 12.95 -29.26
CA ASN A 530 14.19 11.96 -28.64
C ASN A 530 14.99 11.04 -27.69
N PHE A 531 16.18 10.59 -28.09
CA PHE A 531 17.02 9.72 -27.27
C PHE A 531 17.55 10.42 -26.01
N ILE A 532 17.87 11.71 -26.09
CA ILE A 532 18.27 12.49 -24.92
C ILE A 532 17.14 12.54 -23.87
N ILE A 533 15.92 12.85 -24.32
CA ILE A 533 14.75 12.93 -23.41
C ILE A 533 14.37 11.54 -22.88
N ILE A 534 14.55 10.46 -23.67
CA ILE A 534 14.41 9.09 -23.19
C ILE A 534 15.41 8.81 -22.06
N CYS A 535 16.67 9.19 -22.21
CA CYS A 535 17.68 9.02 -21.15
C CYS A 535 17.24 9.70 -19.84
N ASP A 536 16.72 10.92 -19.92
CA ASP A 536 16.22 11.64 -18.75
C ASP A 536 15.02 10.94 -18.11
N ALA A 537 14.05 10.50 -18.91
CA ALA A 537 12.88 9.78 -18.42
C ALA A 537 13.25 8.47 -17.73
N VAL A 538 14.12 7.67 -18.33
CA VAL A 538 14.62 6.42 -17.76
C VAL A 538 15.34 6.67 -16.42
N TYR A 539 16.20 7.71 -16.37
CA TYR A 539 16.89 8.06 -15.13
C TYR A 539 15.91 8.45 -14.01
N GLU A 540 14.94 9.33 -14.31
CA GLU A 540 14.00 9.80 -13.28
C GLU A 540 13.09 8.68 -12.79
N ILE A 541 12.63 7.76 -13.64
CA ILE A 541 11.89 6.56 -13.22
C ILE A 541 12.77 5.70 -12.30
N CYS A 542 14.00 5.41 -12.70
CA CYS A 542 14.94 4.64 -11.88
C CYS A 542 15.17 5.32 -10.52
N ARG A 543 15.45 6.63 -10.53
CA ARG A 543 15.69 7.42 -9.32
C ARG A 543 14.48 7.40 -8.37
N PHE A 544 13.28 7.61 -8.91
CA PHE A 544 12.06 7.65 -8.12
C PHE A 544 11.74 6.28 -7.55
N MET A 545 11.73 5.24 -8.39
CA MET A 545 11.32 3.90 -8.00
C MET A 545 12.31 3.19 -7.08
N GLY A 546 13.62 3.41 -7.25
CA GLY A 546 14.65 2.84 -6.37
C GLY A 546 14.71 1.31 -6.34
N ARG A 547 14.28 0.63 -7.41
CA ARG A 547 14.17 -0.84 -7.47
C ARG A 547 15.25 -1.46 -8.35
N PRO A 548 15.97 -2.51 -7.88
CA PRO A 548 17.02 -3.17 -8.67
C PRO A 548 16.56 -3.68 -10.04
N ALA A 549 15.34 -4.24 -10.13
CA ALA A 549 14.79 -4.74 -11.39
C ALA A 549 14.61 -3.60 -12.42
N LEU A 550 14.10 -2.44 -12.00
CA LEU A 550 13.93 -1.28 -12.87
C LEU A 550 15.27 -0.62 -13.23
N TYR A 551 16.27 -0.66 -12.33
CA TYR A 551 17.63 -0.24 -12.67
C TYR A 551 18.22 -1.10 -13.79
N SER A 552 18.06 -2.44 -13.71
CA SER A 552 18.56 -3.33 -14.75
C SER A 552 17.88 -3.04 -16.07
N HIS A 553 16.55 -2.97 -16.08
CA HIS A 553 15.78 -2.66 -17.29
C HIS A 553 16.16 -1.28 -17.88
N GLY A 554 16.21 -0.23 -17.05
CA GLY A 554 16.63 1.11 -17.52
C GLY A 554 18.06 1.12 -18.05
N MET A 555 18.98 0.35 -17.45
CA MET A 555 20.36 0.23 -17.96
C MET A 555 20.40 -0.54 -19.29
N ASP A 556 19.58 -1.56 -19.49
CA ASP A 556 19.50 -2.30 -20.74
C ASP A 556 19.05 -1.38 -21.88
N ILE A 557 17.97 -0.60 -21.70
CA ILE A 557 17.50 0.43 -22.66
C ILE A 557 18.62 1.40 -23.04
N LEU A 558 19.34 1.94 -22.05
CA LEU A 558 20.41 2.92 -22.31
C LEU A 558 21.65 2.31 -22.94
N THR A 559 21.93 1.02 -22.70
CA THR A 559 23.06 0.30 -23.29
C THR A 559 22.88 0.19 -24.79
N ASP A 560 21.65 0.01 -25.28
CA ASP A 560 21.37 -0.02 -26.71
C ASP A 560 21.73 1.28 -27.43
N PHE A 561 21.67 2.41 -26.73
CA PHE A 561 22.06 3.71 -27.30
C PHE A 561 23.59 3.91 -27.42
N LEU A 562 24.39 2.99 -26.92
CA LEU A 562 25.86 3.03 -27.09
C LEU A 562 26.33 2.50 -28.44
N TYR A 563 25.46 1.85 -29.23
CA TYR A 563 25.82 1.33 -30.53
C TYR A 563 26.22 2.41 -31.54
N PRO A 564 27.13 2.10 -32.50
CA PRO A 564 27.68 3.06 -33.44
C PRO A 564 26.67 3.79 -34.35
N GLN A 565 25.47 3.22 -34.50
CA GLN A 565 24.39 3.81 -35.30
C GLN A 565 23.84 5.12 -34.74
N TYR A 566 24.05 5.36 -33.44
CA TYR A 566 23.66 6.62 -32.80
C TYR A 566 24.78 7.66 -32.85
N GLU A 567 24.41 8.93 -32.88
CA GLU A 567 25.36 10.03 -32.83
C GLU A 567 26.24 9.98 -31.56
N SER A 568 27.48 10.49 -31.67
CA SER A 568 28.41 10.50 -30.53
C SER A 568 27.81 11.17 -29.29
N TYR A 569 27.11 12.28 -29.52
CA TYR A 569 26.43 13.00 -28.43
C TYR A 569 25.40 12.14 -27.69
N VAL A 570 24.58 11.35 -28.40
CA VAL A 570 23.61 10.42 -27.78
C VAL A 570 24.35 9.36 -26.98
N ARG A 571 25.41 8.77 -27.54
CA ARG A 571 26.20 7.72 -26.85
C ARG A 571 26.85 8.24 -25.56
N ASP A 572 27.38 9.46 -25.59
CA ASP A 572 28.02 10.08 -24.42
C ASP A 572 26.97 10.44 -23.35
N TYR A 573 25.80 10.92 -23.77
CA TYR A 573 24.71 11.22 -22.86
C TYR A 573 24.17 9.93 -22.19
N ALA A 574 23.96 8.87 -22.96
CA ALA A 574 23.54 7.57 -22.44
C ALA A 574 24.58 6.99 -21.46
N ARG A 575 25.89 7.06 -21.80
CA ARG A 575 26.98 6.62 -20.89
C ARG A 575 26.97 7.39 -19.57
N ASN A 576 26.79 8.69 -19.61
CA ASN A 576 26.69 9.52 -18.41
C ASN A 576 25.46 9.17 -17.58
N THR A 577 24.33 8.90 -18.22
CA THR A 577 23.08 8.51 -17.56
C THR A 577 23.21 7.11 -16.94
N LEU A 578 23.82 6.15 -17.61
CA LEU A 578 24.17 4.83 -17.06
C LEU A 578 25.02 4.97 -15.79
N ALA A 579 26.03 5.84 -15.80
CA ALA A 579 26.86 6.10 -14.62
C ALA A 579 26.06 6.71 -13.46
N LYS A 580 25.07 7.57 -13.74
CA LYS A 580 24.15 8.11 -12.72
C LYS A 580 23.27 7.01 -12.12
N ILE A 581 22.67 6.12 -12.95
CA ILE A 581 21.83 5.01 -12.46
C ILE A 581 22.68 4.02 -11.66
N ALA A 582 23.90 3.72 -12.09
CA ALA A 582 24.80 2.84 -11.35
C ALA A 582 25.09 3.35 -9.92
N ARG A 583 25.16 4.67 -9.72
CA ARG A 583 25.33 5.30 -8.41
C ARG A 583 24.06 5.23 -7.52
N LEU A 584 22.89 4.99 -8.09
CA LEU A 584 21.66 4.79 -7.31
C LEU A 584 21.60 3.40 -6.65
N LYS A 585 22.45 2.46 -7.07
CA LYS A 585 22.49 1.07 -6.57
C LYS A 585 23.21 0.89 -5.23
N ILE A 586 23.59 1.98 -4.57
CA ILE A 586 24.39 1.92 -3.33
C ILE A 586 23.54 1.56 -2.14
#